data_fdf9abd10d61141d5383c77400766bb8
#
_entry.id   fdf9abd10d61141d5383c77400766bb8
#
_cell.length_a   1.000
_cell.length_b   1.000
_cell.length_c   1.000
_cell.angle_alpha   90.00
_cell.angle_beta   90.00
_cell.angle_gamma   90.00
#
_symmetry.space_group_name_H-M   'P 1'
#
loop_
_entity.id
_entity.type
_entity.pdbx_description
1 polymer ?
#
loop_
_entity_poly.entity_id
_entity_poly.type
_entity_poly.pdbx_seq_one_letter_code
_entity_poly.pdbx_strand_id
1 'polypeptide(L)'
;ISTYQIQFRILMFNFVDVNLREHVEVEPVTKDGTRFYPIPGADKYYPSVTSVTSFKNAQFFKKWRTRIGENEANRITARATQRGTAFHAISEDYFKGELNLDKYLENNPLSVRMFQSAKSTLNRINNIHCLETFLYS
;
A
#
# COMPACT_ATOMS: atom_id res chain seq x y z
N ILE A 1 26.46 -1.10 35.58
CA ILE A 1 26.67 0.03 34.67
C ILE A 1 26.16 -0.44 33.31
N SER A 2 24.94 -0.06 33.01
CA SER A 2 24.28 -0.42 31.75
C SER A 2 24.74 0.53 30.66
N THR A 3 25.53 0.02 29.72
CA THR A 3 25.95 0.76 28.54
C THR A 3 24.79 0.77 27.56
N TYR A 4 24.04 1.87 27.48
CA TYR A 4 23.08 2.12 26.41
C TYR A 4 23.90 2.29 25.12
N GLN A 5 23.95 1.25 24.30
CA GLN A 5 24.36 1.38 22.92
C GLN A 5 23.23 2.11 22.18
N ILE A 6 23.37 3.41 22.02
CA ILE A 6 22.59 4.19 21.04
C ILE A 6 23.08 3.73 19.68
N GLN A 7 22.36 2.76 19.12
CA GLN A 7 22.59 2.32 17.76
C GLN A 7 22.12 3.46 16.85
N PHE A 8 23.04 4.28 16.37
CA PHE A 8 22.75 5.25 15.31
C PHE A 8 22.29 4.48 14.08
N ARG A 9 21.00 4.41 13.88
CA ARG A 9 20.40 3.85 12.70
C ARG A 9 20.61 4.85 11.56
N ILE A 10 21.57 4.57 10.70
CA ILE A 10 21.75 5.35 9.47
C ILE A 10 20.52 5.04 8.61
N LEU A 11 19.55 5.95 8.58
CA LEU A 11 18.44 5.85 7.66
C LEU A 11 18.98 6.00 6.24
N MET A 12 18.72 5.02 5.39
CA MET A 12 19.14 5.04 4.00
C MET A 12 18.37 6.08 3.18
N PHE A 13 17.21 6.49 3.67
CA PHE A 13 16.34 7.47 3.03
C PHE A 13 16.19 8.71 3.91
N ASN A 14 16.12 9.88 3.27
CA ASN A 14 15.86 11.12 3.93
C ASN A 14 14.34 11.34 4.06
N PHE A 15 13.87 11.57 5.29
CA PHE A 15 12.50 11.97 5.58
C PHE A 15 12.44 13.47 5.78
N VAL A 16 11.50 14.12 5.12
CA VAL A 16 11.25 15.54 5.24
C VAL A 16 10.10 15.74 6.22
N ASP A 17 10.34 16.51 7.26
CA ASP A 17 9.27 16.89 8.19
C ASP A 17 8.26 17.78 7.46
N VAL A 18 7.03 17.30 7.39
CA VAL A 18 5.91 18.05 6.82
C VAL A 18 4.88 18.24 7.91
N ASN A 19 4.52 19.49 8.13
CA ASN A 19 3.38 19.83 8.97
C ASN A 19 2.09 19.46 8.23
N LEU A 20 1.82 18.15 8.14
CA LEU A 20 0.52 17.66 7.68
C LEU A 20 -0.48 18.10 8.75
N ARG A 21 -1.41 18.98 8.37
CA ARG A 21 -2.55 19.33 9.19
C ARG A 21 -3.16 18.05 9.73
N GLU A 22 -3.50 18.04 11.02
CA GLU A 22 -3.93 16.91 11.83
C GLU A 22 -4.28 15.63 11.05
N HIS A 23 -3.47 14.61 11.26
CA HIS A 23 -3.64 13.30 10.59
C HIS A 23 -4.96 12.70 11.06
N VAL A 24 -5.99 12.79 10.23
CA VAL A 24 -7.27 12.17 10.51
C VAL A 24 -7.27 10.78 9.88
N GLU A 25 -7.28 9.74 10.71
CA GLU A 25 -7.59 8.40 10.23
C GLU A 25 -9.05 8.34 9.80
N VAL A 26 -9.28 7.95 8.56
CA VAL A 26 -10.62 7.85 7.99
C VAL A 26 -10.89 6.41 7.61
N GLU A 27 -11.87 5.79 8.27
CA GLU A 27 -12.30 4.45 7.94
C GLU A 27 -13.18 4.45 6.67
N PRO A 28 -12.83 3.66 5.68
CA PRO A 28 -13.61 3.59 4.45
C PRO A 28 -14.93 2.84 4.65
N VAL A 29 -15.96 3.28 3.95
CA VAL A 29 -17.26 2.60 3.87
C VAL A 29 -17.45 2.02 2.47
N THR A 30 -17.82 0.75 2.38
CA THR A 30 -18.10 0.11 1.10
C THR A 30 -19.62 0.10 0.83
N LYS A 31 -20.05 0.72 -0.27
CA LYS A 31 -21.42 0.72 -0.76
C LYS A 31 -21.43 0.18 -2.18
N ASP A 32 -22.24 -0.82 -2.45
CA ASP A 32 -22.39 -1.45 -3.78
C ASP A 32 -21.04 -1.83 -4.44
N GLY A 33 -20.12 -2.37 -3.62
CA GLY A 33 -18.79 -2.77 -4.08
C GLY A 33 -17.80 -1.62 -4.32
N THR A 34 -18.22 -0.38 -4.09
CA THR A 34 -17.38 0.82 -4.23
C THR A 34 -16.97 1.34 -2.87
N ARG A 35 -15.68 1.62 -2.71
CA ARG A 35 -15.11 2.17 -1.48
C ARG A 35 -15.22 3.69 -1.47
N PHE A 36 -15.83 4.21 -0.41
CA PHE A 36 -15.98 5.64 -0.15
C PHE A 36 -15.30 6.03 1.15
N TYR A 37 -14.85 7.27 1.22
CA TYR A 37 -14.25 7.86 2.40
C TYR A 37 -15.09 9.04 2.90
N PRO A 38 -15.54 9.03 4.16
CA PRO A 38 -16.12 10.21 4.79
C PRO A 38 -15.02 11.25 5.05
N ILE A 39 -15.16 12.45 4.51
CA ILE A 39 -14.21 13.53 4.76
C ILE A 39 -14.65 14.31 5.99
N PRO A 40 -13.78 14.52 6.99
CA PRO A 40 -14.11 15.31 8.18
C PRO A 40 -14.60 16.70 7.81
N GLY A 41 -15.75 17.10 8.36
CA GLY A 41 -16.37 18.40 8.09
C GLY A 41 -17.13 18.50 6.76
N ALA A 42 -17.23 17.42 6.00
CA ALA A 42 -18.05 17.35 4.79
C ALA A 42 -19.19 16.36 4.97
N ASP A 43 -20.42 16.75 4.60
CA ASP A 43 -21.60 15.86 4.61
C ASP A 43 -21.59 14.84 3.46
N LYS A 44 -20.46 14.66 2.80
CA LYS A 44 -20.34 13.83 1.60
C LYS A 44 -19.27 12.76 1.74
N TYR A 45 -19.53 11.65 1.06
CA TYR A 45 -18.58 10.57 0.89
C TYR A 45 -17.91 10.68 -0.47
N TYR A 46 -16.62 10.54 -0.52
CA TYR A 46 -15.85 10.59 -1.77
C TYR A 46 -15.35 9.20 -2.16
N PRO A 47 -15.46 8.80 -3.42
CA PRO A 47 -14.91 7.52 -3.88
C PRO A 47 -13.39 7.54 -3.80
N SER A 48 -12.79 6.37 -3.57
CA SER A 48 -11.34 6.24 -3.62
C SER A 48 -10.81 6.52 -5.04
N VAL A 49 -9.59 7.02 -5.15
CA VAL A 49 -8.92 7.22 -6.46
C VAL A 49 -8.91 5.93 -7.28
N THR A 50 -8.68 4.80 -6.65
CA THR A 50 -8.71 3.49 -7.33
C THR A 50 -10.10 3.13 -7.83
N SER A 51 -11.17 3.49 -7.12
CA SER A 51 -12.55 3.30 -7.60
C SER A 51 -12.82 4.14 -8.86
N VAL A 52 -12.34 5.39 -8.90
CA VAL A 52 -12.48 6.26 -10.05
C VAL A 52 -11.66 5.76 -11.25
N THR A 53 -10.39 5.41 -11.04
CA THR A 53 -9.49 4.97 -12.11
C THR A 53 -9.87 3.59 -12.67
N SER A 54 -10.43 2.71 -11.85
CA SER A 54 -10.87 1.37 -12.28
C SER A 54 -12.15 1.39 -13.11
N PHE A 55 -12.91 2.48 -13.10
CA PHE A 55 -14.18 2.60 -13.84
C PHE A 55 -14.01 2.31 -15.35
N LYS A 56 -12.94 2.81 -15.96
CA LYS A 56 -12.63 2.55 -17.38
C LYS A 56 -12.41 1.07 -17.70
N ASN A 57 -11.94 0.30 -16.75
CA ASN A 57 -11.61 -1.11 -16.93
C ASN A 57 -12.74 -2.05 -16.43
N ALA A 58 -13.82 -1.51 -15.87
CA ALA A 58 -14.89 -2.32 -15.27
C ALA A 58 -15.51 -3.31 -16.26
N GLN A 59 -15.76 -2.88 -17.49
CA GLN A 59 -16.31 -3.78 -18.52
C GLN A 59 -15.33 -4.86 -18.95
N PHE A 60 -14.03 -4.53 -19.06
CA PHE A 60 -13.00 -5.50 -19.36
C PHE A 60 -12.93 -6.57 -18.26
N PHE A 61 -12.91 -6.18 -17.00
CA PHE A 61 -12.90 -7.10 -15.86
C PHE A 61 -14.16 -7.96 -15.81
N LYS A 62 -15.33 -7.39 -16.11
CA LYS A 62 -16.58 -8.15 -16.19
C LYS A 62 -16.50 -9.24 -17.27
N LYS A 63 -16.07 -8.91 -18.48
CA LYS A 63 -15.87 -9.87 -19.57
C LYS A 63 -14.85 -10.95 -19.23
N TRP A 64 -13.74 -10.55 -18.60
CA TRP A 64 -12.70 -11.47 -18.16
C TRP A 64 -13.25 -12.46 -17.12
N ARG A 65 -13.99 -11.98 -16.10
CA ARG A 65 -14.62 -12.83 -15.08
C ARG A 65 -15.60 -13.82 -15.70
N THR A 66 -16.45 -13.36 -16.61
CA THR A 66 -17.37 -14.23 -17.34
C THR A 66 -16.64 -15.33 -18.13
N ARG A 67 -15.51 -14.99 -18.75
CA ARG A 67 -14.72 -15.93 -19.57
C ARG A 67 -14.05 -17.04 -18.75
N ILE A 68 -13.48 -16.71 -17.59
CA ILE A 68 -12.71 -17.67 -16.78
C ILE A 68 -13.53 -18.30 -15.64
N GLY A 69 -14.71 -17.78 -15.36
CA GLY A 69 -15.59 -18.20 -14.26
C GLY A 69 -15.28 -17.49 -12.94
N GLU A 70 -16.32 -17.30 -12.13
CA GLU A 70 -16.24 -16.51 -10.89
C GLU A 70 -15.27 -17.10 -9.86
N ASN A 71 -15.25 -18.42 -9.68
CA ASN A 71 -14.37 -19.07 -8.72
C ASN A 71 -12.90 -18.85 -9.06
N GLU A 72 -12.53 -19.01 -10.33
CA GLU A 72 -11.15 -18.80 -10.78
C GLU A 72 -10.78 -17.31 -10.73
N ALA A 73 -11.69 -16.43 -11.13
CA ALA A 73 -11.49 -14.99 -11.01
C ALA A 73 -11.24 -14.57 -9.56
N ASN A 74 -12.02 -15.08 -8.62
CA ASN A 74 -11.84 -14.81 -7.19
C ASN A 74 -10.50 -15.32 -6.68
N ARG A 75 -10.09 -16.52 -7.09
CA ARG A 75 -8.79 -17.10 -6.73
C ARG A 75 -7.62 -16.25 -7.22
N ILE A 76 -7.65 -15.82 -8.48
CA ILE A 76 -6.62 -14.96 -9.09
C ILE A 76 -6.57 -13.62 -8.39
N THR A 77 -7.73 -12.99 -8.17
CA THR A 77 -7.83 -11.68 -7.50
C THR A 77 -7.30 -11.75 -6.07
N ALA A 78 -7.69 -12.76 -5.28
CA ALA A 78 -7.21 -12.92 -3.92
C ALA A 78 -5.68 -13.05 -3.86
N ARG A 79 -5.08 -13.86 -4.75
CA ARG A 79 -3.62 -14.00 -4.83
C ARG A 79 -2.93 -12.70 -5.24
N ALA A 80 -3.50 -11.96 -6.19
CA ALA A 80 -2.95 -10.68 -6.62
C ALA A 80 -3.00 -9.65 -5.49
N THR A 81 -4.11 -9.58 -4.75
CA THR A 81 -4.28 -8.70 -3.58
C THR A 81 -3.27 -9.05 -2.49
N GLN A 82 -3.15 -10.33 -2.14
CA GLN A 82 -2.18 -10.77 -1.12
C GLN A 82 -0.74 -10.37 -1.50
N ARG A 83 -0.35 -10.60 -2.77
CA ARG A 83 0.99 -10.21 -3.24
C ARG A 83 1.20 -8.68 -3.18
N GLY A 84 0.20 -7.92 -3.60
CA GLY A 84 0.25 -6.46 -3.57
C GLY A 84 0.40 -5.94 -2.14
N THR A 85 -0.44 -6.40 -1.22
CA THR A 85 -0.39 -6.02 0.19
C THR A 85 0.97 -6.35 0.82
N ALA A 86 1.50 -7.55 0.57
CA ALA A 86 2.81 -7.91 1.09
C ALA A 86 3.94 -7.09 0.46
N PHE A 87 3.86 -6.77 -0.84
CA PHE A 87 4.85 -5.91 -1.51
C PHE A 87 4.85 -4.49 -0.93
N HIS A 88 3.68 -3.92 -0.67
CA HIS A 88 3.54 -2.61 -0.01
C HIS A 88 4.17 -2.63 1.39
N ALA A 89 3.85 -3.62 2.21
CA ALA A 89 4.42 -3.75 3.55
C ALA A 89 5.94 -3.91 3.54
N ILE A 90 6.49 -4.72 2.64
CA ILE A 90 7.95 -4.88 2.47
C ILE A 90 8.60 -3.55 2.07
N SER A 91 7.98 -2.82 1.15
CA SER A 91 8.49 -1.53 0.68
C SER A 91 8.44 -0.46 1.77
N GLU A 92 7.38 -0.44 2.57
CA GLU A 92 7.23 0.46 3.70
C GLU A 92 8.30 0.18 4.78
N ASP A 93 8.46 -1.09 5.19
CA ASP A 93 9.50 -1.51 6.13
C ASP A 93 10.90 -1.14 5.60
N TYR A 94 11.11 -1.25 4.28
CA TYR A 94 12.37 -0.88 3.64
C TYR A 94 12.66 0.62 3.77
N PHE A 95 11.69 1.47 3.45
CA PHE A 95 11.84 2.92 3.58
C PHE A 95 12.06 3.34 5.04
N LYS A 96 11.39 2.70 5.99
CA LYS A 96 11.58 2.93 7.43
C LYS A 96 12.91 2.38 7.95
N GLY A 97 13.67 1.62 7.14
CA GLY A 97 14.88 0.94 7.58
C GLY A 97 14.61 -0.19 8.59
N GLU A 98 13.43 -0.80 8.54
CA GLU A 98 12.95 -1.84 9.47
C GLU A 98 12.79 -3.21 8.80
N LEU A 99 13.21 -3.30 7.54
CA LEU A 99 12.99 -4.49 6.74
C LEU A 99 13.67 -5.73 7.33
N ASN A 100 12.86 -6.73 7.62
CA ASN A 100 13.29 -8.09 7.91
C ASN A 100 12.68 -9.02 6.85
N LEU A 101 13.49 -9.46 5.87
CA LEU A 101 13.00 -10.29 4.77
C LEU A 101 12.56 -11.68 5.24
N ASP A 102 13.15 -12.23 6.30
CA ASP A 102 12.78 -13.56 6.81
C ASP A 102 11.33 -13.62 7.25
N LYS A 103 10.82 -12.51 7.80
CA LYS A 103 9.40 -12.35 8.16
C LYS A 103 8.46 -12.60 6.97
N TYR A 104 8.91 -12.27 5.75
CA TYR A 104 8.08 -12.33 4.54
C TYR A 104 8.35 -13.57 3.68
N LEU A 105 9.55 -14.17 3.77
CA LEU A 105 9.96 -15.26 2.88
C LEU A 105 9.08 -16.50 3.00
N GLU A 106 8.65 -16.86 4.20
CA GLU A 106 7.84 -18.04 4.43
C GLU A 106 6.47 -17.98 3.75
N ASN A 107 5.79 -16.84 3.89
CA ASN A 107 4.39 -16.70 3.46
C ASN A 107 4.21 -15.90 2.16
N ASN A 108 5.20 -15.11 1.77
CA ASN A 108 5.14 -14.19 0.64
C ASN A 108 6.41 -14.19 -0.23
N PRO A 109 6.97 -15.35 -0.62
CA PRO A 109 8.25 -15.42 -1.34
C PRO A 109 8.21 -14.68 -2.67
N LEU A 110 7.06 -14.68 -3.36
CA LEU A 110 6.91 -13.97 -4.62
C LEU A 110 6.93 -12.45 -4.44
N SER A 111 6.33 -11.93 -3.37
CA SER A 111 6.38 -10.49 -3.04
C SER A 111 7.79 -10.05 -2.69
N VAL A 112 8.58 -10.91 -2.02
CA VAL A 112 10.01 -10.66 -1.75
C VAL A 112 10.78 -10.56 -3.07
N ARG A 113 10.56 -11.47 -4.01
CA ARG A 113 11.19 -11.39 -5.34
C ARG A 113 10.80 -10.14 -6.12
N MET A 114 9.51 -9.75 -6.06
CA MET A 114 9.04 -8.51 -6.66
C MET A 114 9.75 -7.30 -6.05
N PHE A 115 9.89 -7.25 -4.73
CA PHE A 115 10.62 -6.21 -4.04
C PHE A 115 12.10 -6.19 -4.47
N GLN A 116 12.78 -7.32 -4.53
CA GLN A 116 14.16 -7.39 -4.99
C GLN A 116 14.34 -6.82 -6.41
N SER A 117 13.39 -7.10 -7.31
CA SER A 117 13.40 -6.55 -8.66
C SER A 117 13.12 -5.04 -8.70
N ALA A 118 12.30 -4.53 -7.80
CA ALA A 118 11.94 -3.11 -7.71
C ALA A 118 12.95 -2.27 -6.92
N LYS A 119 13.83 -2.90 -6.14
CA LYS A 119 14.72 -2.23 -5.18
C LYS A 119 15.55 -1.11 -5.79
N SER A 120 16.09 -1.31 -6.99
CA SER A 120 16.88 -0.29 -7.70
C SER A 120 16.05 0.96 -8.03
N THR A 121 14.76 0.77 -8.34
CA THR A 121 13.82 1.87 -8.58
C THR A 121 13.44 2.57 -7.28
N LEU A 122 13.16 1.79 -6.21
CA LEU A 122 12.84 2.33 -4.89
C LEU A 122 14.00 3.17 -4.31
N ASN A 123 15.25 2.77 -4.57
CA ASN A 123 16.45 3.52 -4.15
C ASN A 123 16.56 4.92 -4.78
N ARG A 124 15.81 5.21 -5.83
CA ARG A 124 15.76 6.55 -6.45
C ARG A 124 14.80 7.49 -5.74
N ILE A 125 13.94 6.97 -4.86
CA ILE A 125 13.01 7.76 -4.05
C ILE A 125 13.79 8.33 -2.89
N ASN A 126 13.65 9.64 -2.68
CA ASN A 126 14.25 10.35 -1.54
C ASN A 126 13.35 11.53 -1.15
N ASN A 127 13.70 12.20 -0.06
CA ASN A 127 12.87 13.28 0.49
C ASN A 127 11.43 12.82 0.73
N ILE A 128 11.30 11.72 1.46
CA ILE A 128 10.00 11.10 1.76
C ILE A 128 9.24 11.98 2.74
N HIS A 129 8.05 12.41 2.35
CA HIS A 129 7.19 13.25 3.18
C HIS A 129 6.28 12.38 4.07
N CYS A 130 5.72 11.31 3.51
CA CYS A 130 4.86 10.38 4.24
C CYS A 130 4.82 9.03 3.53
N LEU A 131 4.46 7.98 4.26
CA LEU A 131 4.24 6.63 3.75
C LEU A 131 2.84 6.17 4.19
N GLU A 132 2.09 5.56 3.25
CA GLU A 132 0.76 4.96 3.49
C GLU A 132 -0.21 5.92 4.24
N THR A 133 -0.18 7.20 3.89
CA THR A 133 -0.95 8.25 4.54
C THR A 133 -2.20 8.58 3.72
N PHE A 134 -3.34 8.74 4.40
CA PHE A 134 -4.56 9.21 3.78
C PHE A 134 -4.41 10.68 3.38
N LEU A 135 -4.67 10.99 2.10
CA LEU A 135 -4.63 12.34 1.55
C LEU A 135 -5.94 12.64 0.83
N TYR A 136 -6.44 13.86 0.97
CA TYR A 136 -7.59 14.37 0.24
C TYR A 136 -7.39 15.84 -0.15
N SER A 137 -8.07 16.30 -1.20
CA SER A 137 -8.02 17.66 -1.69
C SER A 137 -9.43 18.21 -1.91
#